data_bcb0a5a91d2d64489b435a7a2eab48b7
#
_entry.id   bcb0a5a91d2d64489b435a7a2eab48b7
#
_cell.length_a   1.000
_cell.length_b   1.000
_cell.length_c   1.000
_cell.angle_alpha   90.00
_cell.angle_beta   90.00
_cell.angle_gamma   90.00
#
_symmetry.space_group_name_H-M   'P 1'
#
loop_
_entity.id
_entity.type
_entity.pdbx_description
1 polymer ?
#
loop_
_entity_poly.entity_id
_entity_poly.type
_entity_poly.pdbx_seq_one_letter_code
_entity_poly.pdbx_strand_id
1 'polypeptide(L)'
;MIDIAASTKDTTDQDGKEAAADLYWRGMRHLSSIDEDWARLIEHIGPCVHDRHLSREPYEALIRAVACQQLHSRAADAIIGRFLNLYPADEPGKAFPAPRRILATSPEELRACGFSVRKIGTILGIAEGALTGLVPSLGAASRMEDNELIARLTTLPGIGRWTVEMFLIYTMGRMDIMPVDDLGVREGYRFLKSRKALPSRREMEMAGLPCSPYRTVASWYLWRVPSLPGYSRMRKKK
;
A
#
# COMPACT_ATOMS: atom_id res chain seq x y z
N MET A 1 20.06 40.01 3.99
CA MET A 1 19.15 39.11 4.73
C MET A 1 19.12 37.81 3.96
N ILE A 2 19.85 36.81 4.43
CA ILE A 2 20.07 35.53 3.75
C ILE A 2 18.85 34.64 4.07
N ASP A 3 18.23 34.11 3.05
CA ASP A 3 17.01 33.31 3.07
C ASP A 3 17.28 31.93 3.73
N ILE A 4 16.93 31.78 5.03
CA ILE A 4 17.15 30.56 5.83
C ILE A 4 15.99 29.54 5.65
N ALA A 5 14.94 29.90 4.90
CA ALA A 5 13.74 29.07 4.77
C ALA A 5 13.82 27.93 3.73
N ALA A 6 14.79 27.95 2.82
CA ALA A 6 14.95 26.92 1.79
C ALA A 6 15.76 25.69 2.26
N SER A 7 16.61 25.86 3.28
CA SER A 7 17.52 24.80 3.75
C SER A 7 16.89 23.78 4.71
N THR A 8 15.78 24.11 5.36
CA THR A 8 15.16 23.24 6.38
C THR A 8 14.22 22.18 5.82
N LYS A 9 13.67 22.35 4.61
CA LYS A 9 12.80 21.33 3.98
C LYS A 9 13.58 20.16 3.38
N ASP A 10 14.79 20.40 2.91
CA ASP A 10 15.62 19.38 2.25
C ASP A 10 16.29 18.44 3.28
N THR A 11 16.70 18.96 4.42
CA THR A 11 17.31 18.17 5.52
C THR A 11 16.29 17.22 6.19
N THR A 12 15.05 17.65 6.44
CA THR A 12 14.01 16.81 7.05
C THR A 12 13.54 15.66 6.15
N ASP A 13 13.58 15.84 4.83
CA ASP A 13 13.25 14.77 3.89
C ASP A 13 14.40 13.75 3.75
N GLN A 14 15.62 14.20 3.89
CA GLN A 14 16.82 13.35 3.84
C GLN A 14 16.98 12.52 5.12
N ASP A 15 16.82 13.12 6.30
CA ASP A 15 16.80 12.40 7.59
C ASP A 15 15.70 11.35 7.66
N GLY A 16 14.52 11.63 7.12
CA GLY A 16 13.42 10.69 7.02
C GLY A 16 13.69 9.51 6.06
N LYS A 17 14.44 9.74 4.99
CA LYS A 17 14.85 8.69 4.04
C LYS A 17 15.95 7.80 4.63
N GLU A 18 16.91 8.37 5.33
CA GLU A 18 18.00 7.63 6.01
C GLU A 18 17.46 6.77 7.15
N ALA A 19 16.57 7.31 7.99
CA ALA A 19 15.89 6.55 9.04
C ALA A 19 15.06 5.39 8.47
N ALA A 20 14.41 5.61 7.33
CA ALA A 20 13.68 4.57 6.64
C ALA A 20 14.59 3.47 6.08
N ALA A 21 15.73 3.86 5.48
CA ALA A 21 16.70 2.91 4.95
C ALA A 21 17.27 2.01 6.08
N ASP A 22 17.53 2.56 7.25
CA ASP A 22 17.97 1.79 8.42
C ASP A 22 16.91 0.77 8.88
N LEU A 23 15.62 1.16 8.91
CA LEU A 23 14.54 0.24 9.26
C LEU A 23 14.43 -0.93 8.28
N TYR A 24 14.55 -0.67 6.97
CA TYR A 24 14.52 -1.73 5.97
C TYR A 24 15.75 -2.63 6.07
N TRP A 25 16.91 -2.05 6.31
CA TRP A 25 18.14 -2.82 6.51
C TRP A 25 18.07 -3.74 7.74
N ARG A 26 17.52 -3.26 8.86
CA ARG A 26 17.24 -4.10 10.04
C ARG A 26 16.24 -5.22 9.70
N GLY A 27 15.20 -4.91 8.94
CA GLY A 27 14.23 -5.90 8.46
C GLY A 27 14.87 -6.98 7.59
N MET A 28 15.74 -6.59 6.67
CA MET A 28 16.50 -7.54 5.83
C MET A 28 17.37 -8.47 6.67
N ARG A 29 18.14 -7.92 7.62
CA ARG A 29 18.97 -8.73 8.52
C ARG A 29 18.13 -9.70 9.36
N HIS A 30 17.01 -9.22 9.91
CA HIS A 30 16.10 -10.03 10.68
C HIS A 30 15.57 -11.20 9.84
N LEU A 31 15.05 -10.94 8.64
CA LEU A 31 14.54 -11.97 7.75
C LEU A 31 15.64 -12.97 7.33
N SER A 32 16.85 -12.49 7.00
CA SER A 32 17.98 -13.35 6.65
C SER A 32 18.39 -14.28 7.80
N SER A 33 18.11 -13.91 9.04
CA SER A 33 18.41 -14.74 10.21
C SER A 33 17.36 -15.81 10.52
N ILE A 34 16.18 -15.76 9.86
CA ILE A 34 15.11 -16.74 10.08
C ILE A 34 15.51 -18.11 9.53
N ASP A 35 15.93 -18.16 8.27
CA ASP A 35 16.41 -19.37 7.61
C ASP A 35 17.13 -19.06 6.28
N GLU A 36 17.75 -20.10 5.69
CA GLU A 36 18.48 -19.99 4.44
C GLU A 36 17.62 -19.56 3.24
N ASP A 37 16.34 -19.90 3.19
CA ASP A 37 15.48 -19.52 2.08
C ASP A 37 15.30 -17.99 2.03
N TRP A 38 15.06 -17.38 3.19
CA TRP A 38 15.00 -15.93 3.31
C TRP A 38 16.34 -15.28 2.98
N ALA A 39 17.46 -15.83 3.48
CA ALA A 39 18.79 -15.29 3.22
C ALA A 39 19.09 -15.29 1.71
N ARG A 40 18.85 -16.40 1.00
CA ARG A 40 19.03 -16.52 -0.44
C ARG A 40 18.11 -15.60 -1.25
N LEU A 41 16.84 -15.45 -0.81
CA LEU A 41 15.90 -14.54 -1.47
C LEU A 41 16.38 -13.10 -1.40
N ILE A 42 16.81 -12.66 -0.22
CA ILE A 42 17.29 -11.30 0.03
C ILE A 42 18.56 -11.02 -0.76
N GLU A 43 19.52 -11.93 -0.74
CA GLU A 43 20.75 -11.83 -1.52
C GLU A 43 20.46 -11.70 -3.04
N HIS A 44 19.51 -12.47 -3.54
CA HIS A 44 19.16 -12.48 -4.96
C HIS A 44 18.42 -11.22 -5.42
N ILE A 45 17.50 -10.70 -4.60
CA ILE A 45 16.71 -9.51 -4.94
C ILE A 45 17.49 -8.21 -4.64
N GLY A 46 18.34 -8.23 -3.62
CA GLY A 46 19.07 -7.06 -3.16
C GLY A 46 18.27 -6.21 -2.14
N PRO A 47 18.68 -4.96 -1.92
CA PRO A 47 18.12 -4.08 -0.90
C PRO A 47 16.61 -3.83 -1.07
N CYS A 48 15.90 -3.81 0.06
CA CYS A 48 14.49 -3.42 0.08
C CYS A 48 14.35 -1.92 -0.20
N VAL A 49 13.81 -1.59 -1.36
CA VAL A 49 13.47 -0.22 -1.75
C VAL A 49 11.96 -0.11 -1.79
N HIS A 50 11.38 0.36 -0.69
CA HIS A 50 9.92 0.48 -0.56
C HIS A 50 9.49 1.93 -0.82
N ASP A 51 8.75 2.14 -1.91
CA ASP A 51 8.18 3.44 -2.24
C ASP A 51 6.97 3.73 -1.33
N ARG A 52 7.11 4.75 -0.47
CA ARG A 52 6.09 5.15 0.49
C ARG A 52 5.56 6.55 0.16
N HIS A 53 4.29 6.75 0.41
CA HIS A 53 3.61 8.01 0.17
C HIS A 53 3.11 8.62 1.48
N LEU A 54 4.02 8.89 2.41
CA LEU A 54 3.74 9.27 3.80
C LEU A 54 2.99 10.61 3.96
N SER A 55 2.96 11.45 2.94
CA SER A 55 2.25 12.74 2.94
C SER A 55 0.82 12.66 2.41
N ARG A 56 0.37 11.50 1.92
CA ARG A 56 -0.99 11.33 1.40
C ARG A 56 -2.01 11.31 2.51
N GLU A 57 -3.10 12.06 2.34
CA GLU A 57 -4.26 11.91 3.20
C GLU A 57 -4.91 10.52 3.03
N PRO A 58 -5.43 9.91 4.10
CA PRO A 58 -6.02 8.57 4.06
C PRO A 58 -7.12 8.41 3.01
N TYR A 59 -7.99 9.41 2.81
CA TYR A 59 -9.04 9.34 1.80
C TYR A 59 -8.47 9.25 0.38
N GLU A 60 -7.41 10.00 0.08
CA GLU A 60 -6.70 9.91 -1.19
C GLU A 60 -6.10 8.52 -1.40
N ALA A 61 -5.39 8.02 -0.39
CA ALA A 61 -4.75 6.71 -0.45
C ALA A 61 -5.78 5.59 -0.69
N LEU A 62 -6.92 5.64 0.00
CA LEU A 62 -8.00 4.67 -0.17
C LEU A 62 -8.64 4.75 -1.56
N ILE A 63 -8.90 5.95 -2.09
CA ILE A 63 -9.45 6.11 -3.45
C ILE A 63 -8.47 5.55 -4.49
N ARG A 64 -7.17 5.82 -4.36
CA ARG A 64 -6.13 5.25 -5.24
C ARG A 64 -6.09 3.71 -5.14
N ALA A 65 -6.17 3.16 -3.94
CA ALA A 65 -6.23 1.72 -3.73
C ALA A 65 -7.48 1.09 -4.37
N VAL A 66 -8.65 1.73 -4.26
CA VAL A 66 -9.89 1.29 -4.95
C VAL A 66 -9.73 1.33 -6.47
N ALA A 67 -9.07 2.35 -7.01
CA ALA A 67 -8.78 2.42 -8.44
C ALA A 67 -7.95 1.22 -8.92
N CYS A 68 -6.97 0.80 -8.12
CA CYS A 68 -6.08 -0.32 -8.44
C CYS A 68 -6.74 -1.72 -8.30
N GLN A 69 -7.86 -1.86 -7.56
CA GLN A 69 -8.50 -3.17 -7.38
C GLN A 69 -8.78 -3.85 -8.72
N GLN A 70 -8.30 -5.10 -8.89
CA GLN A 70 -8.51 -5.94 -10.09
C GLN A 70 -7.99 -5.32 -11.42
N LEU A 71 -7.05 -4.39 -11.35
CA LEU A 71 -6.45 -3.77 -12.52
C LEU A 71 -4.92 -3.86 -12.46
N HIS A 72 -4.29 -3.82 -13.65
CA HIS A 72 -2.85 -3.57 -13.74
C HIS A 72 -2.56 -2.11 -13.41
N SER A 73 -1.39 -1.82 -12.84
CA SER A 73 -0.95 -0.48 -12.43
C SER A 73 -1.17 0.58 -13.54
N ARG A 74 -0.72 0.30 -14.76
CA ARG A 74 -0.88 1.19 -15.92
C ARG A 74 -2.34 1.60 -16.19
N ALA A 75 -3.30 0.68 -16.03
CA ALA A 75 -4.73 0.96 -16.23
C ALA A 75 -5.28 1.80 -15.07
N ALA A 76 -4.87 1.50 -13.84
CA ALA A 76 -5.24 2.27 -12.67
C ALA A 76 -4.70 3.71 -12.73
N ASP A 77 -3.45 3.89 -13.14
CA ASP A 77 -2.82 5.21 -13.31
C ASP A 77 -3.55 6.05 -14.37
N ALA A 78 -3.98 5.43 -15.48
CA ALA A 78 -4.75 6.11 -16.50
C ALA A 78 -6.14 6.56 -16.00
N ILE A 79 -6.80 5.76 -15.15
CA ILE A 79 -8.08 6.12 -14.53
C ILE A 79 -7.89 7.27 -13.54
N ILE A 80 -6.89 7.17 -12.67
CA ILE A 80 -6.57 8.24 -11.71
C ILE A 80 -6.18 9.52 -12.43
N GLY A 81 -5.42 9.45 -13.53
CA GLY A 81 -5.08 10.63 -14.34
C GLY A 81 -6.32 11.34 -14.88
N ARG A 82 -7.28 10.59 -15.46
CA ARG A 82 -8.55 11.17 -15.93
C ARG A 82 -9.39 11.73 -14.77
N PHE A 83 -9.42 11.05 -13.65
CA PHE A 83 -10.12 11.52 -12.45
C PHE A 83 -9.54 12.85 -11.95
N LEU A 84 -8.23 12.97 -11.86
CA LEU A 84 -7.59 14.22 -11.43
C LEU A 84 -7.83 15.37 -12.40
N ASN A 85 -7.90 15.08 -13.70
CA ASN A 85 -8.19 16.09 -14.73
C ASN A 85 -9.61 16.69 -14.65
N LEU A 86 -10.56 16.05 -13.93
CA LEU A 86 -11.86 16.67 -13.63
C LEU A 86 -11.74 17.87 -12.67
N TYR A 87 -10.63 17.95 -11.94
CA TYR A 87 -10.45 18.93 -10.87
C TYR A 87 -9.22 19.79 -11.16
N PRO A 88 -9.35 20.87 -11.95
CA PRO A 88 -8.27 21.84 -12.12
C PRO A 88 -7.81 22.33 -10.74
N ALA A 89 -6.51 22.45 -10.58
CA ALA A 89 -5.91 22.83 -9.30
C ALA A 89 -6.37 24.26 -8.92
N ASP A 90 -7.17 24.37 -7.86
CA ASP A 90 -7.57 25.66 -7.29
C ASP A 90 -6.46 26.25 -6.40
N GLU A 91 -5.55 25.41 -5.93
CA GLU A 91 -4.40 25.80 -5.11
C GLU A 91 -3.10 25.20 -5.66
N PRO A 92 -2.04 26.00 -5.84
CA PRO A 92 -0.73 25.48 -6.18
C PRO A 92 -0.27 24.44 -5.17
N GLY A 93 0.03 23.21 -5.65
CA GLY A 93 0.56 22.13 -4.83
C GLY A 93 -0.47 21.13 -4.28
N LYS A 94 -1.78 21.36 -4.40
CA LYS A 94 -2.80 20.34 -4.08
C LYS A 94 -3.21 19.57 -5.33
N ALA A 95 -2.59 18.41 -5.51
CA ALA A 95 -2.81 17.56 -6.69
C ALA A 95 -4.05 16.65 -6.57
N PHE A 96 -4.72 16.56 -5.40
CA PHE A 96 -5.86 15.67 -5.19
C PHE A 96 -7.10 16.44 -4.73
N PRO A 97 -8.29 16.17 -5.33
CA PRO A 97 -9.51 16.94 -5.06
C PRO A 97 -9.99 16.76 -3.62
N ALA A 98 -10.47 17.86 -3.01
CA ALA A 98 -11.07 17.81 -1.68
C ALA A 98 -12.33 16.91 -1.66
N PRO A 99 -12.64 16.23 -0.54
CA PRO A 99 -13.78 15.32 -0.44
C PRO A 99 -15.12 15.94 -0.89
N ARG A 100 -15.36 17.21 -0.56
CA ARG A 100 -16.58 17.93 -0.99
C ARG A 100 -16.70 18.05 -2.51
N ARG A 101 -15.59 18.24 -3.23
CA ARG A 101 -15.59 18.30 -4.69
C ARG A 101 -15.90 16.95 -5.31
N ILE A 102 -15.34 15.87 -4.74
CA ILE A 102 -15.63 14.51 -5.18
C ILE A 102 -17.12 14.19 -5.03
N LEU A 103 -17.74 14.59 -3.90
CA LEU A 103 -19.17 14.40 -3.66
C LEU A 103 -20.08 15.25 -4.59
N ALA A 104 -19.57 16.38 -5.07
CA ALA A 104 -20.31 17.24 -6.02
C ALA A 104 -20.18 16.77 -7.49
N THR A 105 -19.30 15.80 -7.77
CA THR A 105 -19.10 15.25 -9.12
C THR A 105 -20.18 14.22 -9.43
N SER A 106 -20.77 14.31 -10.62
CA SER A 106 -21.81 13.37 -11.03
C SER A 106 -21.26 11.95 -11.21
N PRO A 107 -22.08 10.91 -10.96
CA PRO A 107 -21.69 9.53 -11.23
C PRO A 107 -21.28 9.28 -12.69
N GLU A 108 -21.87 10.01 -13.62
CA GLU A 108 -21.59 9.95 -15.07
C GLU A 108 -20.18 10.42 -15.38
N GLU A 109 -19.73 11.54 -14.78
CA GLU A 109 -18.36 12.05 -14.91
C GLU A 109 -17.34 11.08 -14.32
N LEU A 110 -17.61 10.53 -13.14
CA LEU A 110 -16.75 9.50 -12.52
C LEU A 110 -16.68 8.24 -13.39
N ARG A 111 -17.81 7.85 -14.02
CA ARG A 111 -17.85 6.71 -14.93
C ARG A 111 -17.04 6.95 -16.20
N ALA A 112 -17.07 8.17 -16.74
CA ALA A 112 -16.28 8.57 -17.90
C ALA A 112 -14.77 8.47 -17.64
N CYS A 113 -14.32 8.60 -16.37
CA CYS A 113 -12.94 8.34 -15.98
C CYS A 113 -12.55 6.85 -16.08
N GLY A 114 -13.54 5.95 -16.11
CA GLY A 114 -13.32 4.51 -16.19
C GLY A 114 -13.58 3.76 -14.88
N PHE A 115 -14.21 4.39 -13.89
CA PHE A 115 -14.64 3.69 -12.67
C PHE A 115 -15.90 2.86 -12.94
N SER A 116 -15.97 1.66 -12.37
CA SER A 116 -17.21 0.87 -12.33
C SER A 116 -18.21 1.50 -11.34
N VAL A 117 -19.50 1.22 -11.52
CA VAL A 117 -20.57 1.68 -10.60
C VAL A 117 -20.24 1.36 -9.14
N ARG A 118 -19.75 0.15 -8.87
CA ARG A 118 -19.34 -0.26 -7.53
C ARG A 118 -18.20 0.61 -6.97
N LYS A 119 -17.17 0.88 -7.78
CA LYS A 119 -16.05 1.75 -7.36
C LYS A 119 -16.51 3.18 -7.12
N ILE A 120 -17.43 3.71 -7.93
CA ILE A 120 -18.00 5.05 -7.72
C ILE A 120 -18.67 5.13 -6.35
N GLY A 121 -19.56 4.19 -6.01
CA GLY A 121 -20.19 4.15 -4.69
C GLY A 121 -19.17 4.10 -3.54
N THR A 122 -18.10 3.30 -3.72
CA THR A 122 -17.01 3.22 -2.72
C THR A 122 -16.24 4.56 -2.61
N ILE A 123 -15.93 5.23 -3.72
CA ILE A 123 -15.22 6.52 -3.75
C ILE A 123 -16.05 7.60 -3.06
N LEU A 124 -17.35 7.67 -3.35
CA LEU A 124 -18.26 8.63 -2.69
C LEU A 124 -18.36 8.33 -1.19
N GLY A 125 -18.48 7.07 -0.80
CA GLY A 125 -18.48 6.67 0.62
C GLY A 125 -17.16 7.01 1.35
N ILE A 126 -16.00 6.91 0.70
CA ILE A 126 -14.72 7.35 1.25
C ILE A 126 -14.72 8.88 1.43
N ALA A 127 -15.19 9.63 0.44
CA ALA A 127 -15.23 11.10 0.50
C ALA A 127 -16.18 11.58 1.60
N GLU A 128 -17.35 10.96 1.76
CA GLU A 128 -18.28 11.22 2.88
C GLU A 128 -17.64 10.84 4.22
N GLY A 129 -17.00 9.68 4.29
CA GLY A 129 -16.27 9.23 5.46
C GLY A 129 -15.17 10.19 5.89
N ALA A 130 -14.50 10.86 4.96
CA ALA A 130 -13.50 11.88 5.27
C ALA A 130 -14.14 13.15 5.89
N LEU A 131 -15.35 13.53 5.49
CA LEU A 131 -16.07 14.67 6.06
C LEU A 131 -16.68 14.37 7.42
N THR A 132 -17.15 13.15 7.65
CA THR A 132 -17.76 12.71 8.91
C THR A 132 -16.74 12.24 9.94
N GLY A 133 -15.47 12.10 9.54
CA GLY A 133 -14.40 11.60 10.38
C GLY A 133 -14.31 10.06 10.45
N LEU A 134 -15.16 9.31 9.75
CA LEU A 134 -15.02 7.85 9.63
C LEU A 134 -13.69 7.47 8.98
N VAL A 135 -13.29 8.17 7.92
CA VAL A 135 -11.91 8.16 7.39
C VAL A 135 -11.14 9.25 8.14
N PRO A 136 -10.20 8.89 9.02
CA PRO A 136 -9.47 9.86 9.83
C PRO A 136 -8.51 10.69 8.95
N SER A 137 -8.12 11.87 9.42
CA SER A 137 -6.98 12.60 8.84
C SER A 137 -5.68 11.83 9.05
N LEU A 138 -4.64 12.15 8.29
CA LEU A 138 -3.32 11.52 8.43
C LEU A 138 -2.78 11.62 9.87
N GLY A 139 -2.91 12.81 10.48
CA GLY A 139 -2.49 13.03 11.86
C GLY A 139 -3.31 12.26 12.90
N ALA A 140 -4.59 11.98 12.65
CA ALA A 140 -5.38 11.12 13.52
C ALA A 140 -5.02 9.63 13.31
N ALA A 141 -4.92 9.19 12.07
CA ALA A 141 -4.55 7.82 11.72
C ALA A 141 -3.18 7.41 12.26
N SER A 142 -2.21 8.32 12.31
CA SER A 142 -0.87 8.03 12.84
C SER A 142 -0.86 7.63 14.32
N ARG A 143 -1.86 8.06 15.08
CA ARG A 143 -2.02 7.76 16.52
C ARG A 143 -2.89 6.54 16.80
N MET A 144 -3.51 5.95 15.77
CA MET A 144 -4.37 4.78 15.90
C MET A 144 -3.58 3.49 15.72
N GLU A 145 -4.00 2.43 16.41
CA GLU A 145 -3.47 1.09 16.23
C GLU A 145 -3.94 0.49 14.90
N ASP A 146 -3.12 -0.39 14.31
CA ASP A 146 -3.40 -0.99 12.99
C ASP A 146 -4.74 -1.74 12.96
N ASN A 147 -5.04 -2.51 14.01
CA ASN A 147 -6.30 -3.25 14.11
C ASN A 147 -7.52 -2.31 14.26
N GLU A 148 -7.37 -1.17 14.93
CA GLU A 148 -8.40 -0.15 15.04
C GLU A 148 -8.69 0.46 13.66
N LEU A 149 -7.64 0.85 12.92
CA LEU A 149 -7.78 1.36 11.56
C LEU A 149 -8.44 0.34 10.63
N ILE A 150 -8.04 -0.93 10.71
CA ILE A 150 -8.64 -2.01 9.93
C ILE A 150 -10.14 -2.15 10.26
N ALA A 151 -10.48 -2.27 11.54
CA ALA A 151 -11.87 -2.43 11.96
C ALA A 151 -12.73 -1.26 11.52
N ARG A 152 -12.23 -0.03 11.69
CA ARG A 152 -12.91 1.21 11.34
C ARG A 152 -13.12 1.35 9.83
N LEU A 153 -12.06 1.23 9.04
CA LEU A 153 -12.13 1.49 7.60
C LEU A 153 -12.84 0.37 6.82
N THR A 154 -12.83 -0.86 7.32
CA THR A 154 -13.58 -1.97 6.69
C THR A 154 -15.09 -1.87 6.87
N THR A 155 -15.60 -0.94 7.66
CA THR A 155 -17.05 -0.61 7.69
C THR A 155 -17.51 0.11 6.43
N LEU A 156 -16.59 0.70 5.66
CA LEU A 156 -16.91 1.36 4.39
C LEU A 156 -17.23 0.32 3.31
N PRO A 157 -18.38 0.42 2.63
CA PRO A 157 -18.73 -0.49 1.54
C PRO A 157 -17.66 -0.51 0.45
N GLY A 158 -17.17 -1.69 0.09
CA GLY A 158 -16.16 -1.87 -0.95
C GLY A 158 -14.70 -1.74 -0.46
N ILE A 159 -14.49 -1.43 0.83
CA ILE A 159 -13.19 -1.44 1.48
C ILE A 159 -13.04 -2.74 2.26
N GLY A 160 -12.21 -3.64 1.75
CA GLY A 160 -11.83 -4.86 2.45
C GLY A 160 -10.51 -4.70 3.22
N ARG A 161 -10.22 -5.69 4.08
CA ARG A 161 -8.99 -5.74 4.89
C ARG A 161 -7.73 -5.51 4.03
N TRP A 162 -7.62 -6.16 2.89
CA TRP A 162 -6.48 -6.00 1.97
C TRP A 162 -6.27 -4.55 1.55
N THR A 163 -7.34 -3.79 1.27
CA THR A 163 -7.25 -2.38 0.88
C THR A 163 -6.69 -1.52 2.01
N VAL A 164 -7.11 -1.81 3.25
CA VAL A 164 -6.59 -1.13 4.44
C VAL A 164 -5.13 -1.51 4.70
N GLU A 165 -4.76 -2.78 4.54
CA GLU A 165 -3.37 -3.23 4.65
C GLU A 165 -2.45 -2.53 3.65
N MET A 166 -2.91 -2.31 2.40
CA MET A 166 -2.16 -1.51 1.42
C MET A 166 -1.99 -0.06 1.89
N PHE A 167 -3.04 0.55 2.44
CA PHE A 167 -2.96 1.89 3.03
C PHE A 167 -1.95 1.92 4.19
N LEU A 168 -1.98 0.95 5.11
CA LEU A 168 -1.04 0.86 6.23
C LEU A 168 0.41 0.73 5.75
N ILE A 169 0.66 -0.10 4.75
CA ILE A 169 1.99 -0.34 4.17
C ILE A 169 2.50 0.90 3.44
N TYR A 170 1.75 1.40 2.46
CA TYR A 170 2.25 2.40 1.51
C TYR A 170 2.08 3.85 1.97
N THR A 171 1.07 4.14 2.80
CA THR A 171 0.78 5.50 3.26
C THR A 171 1.18 5.71 4.71
N MET A 172 0.82 4.78 5.60
CA MET A 172 1.19 4.91 7.01
C MET A 172 2.63 4.47 7.30
N GLY A 173 3.28 3.75 6.37
CA GLY A 173 4.63 3.25 6.54
C GLY A 173 4.78 2.22 7.66
N ARG A 174 3.68 1.51 8.01
CA ARG A 174 3.69 0.49 9.07
C ARG A 174 4.61 -0.66 8.66
N MET A 175 5.50 -1.06 9.57
CA MET A 175 6.55 -2.04 9.28
C MET A 175 6.12 -3.48 9.52
N ASP A 176 5.02 -3.70 10.25
CA ASP A 176 4.64 -5.04 10.69
C ASP A 176 3.29 -5.53 10.13
N ILE A 177 3.10 -5.33 8.82
CA ILE A 177 1.90 -5.76 8.09
C ILE A 177 2.25 -6.87 7.10
N MET A 178 1.53 -7.99 7.18
CA MET A 178 1.56 -9.05 6.16
C MET A 178 0.13 -9.31 5.68
N PRO A 179 -0.19 -8.95 4.44
CA PRO A 179 -1.51 -9.22 3.88
C PRO A 179 -1.65 -10.70 3.52
N VAL A 180 -2.08 -11.49 4.50
CA VAL A 180 -2.13 -12.97 4.44
C VAL A 180 -3.08 -13.52 3.39
N ASP A 181 -4.07 -12.72 2.96
CA ASP A 181 -5.01 -13.08 1.89
C ASP A 181 -4.51 -12.64 0.50
N ASP A 182 -3.40 -11.88 0.42
CA ASP A 182 -2.84 -11.43 -0.84
C ASP A 182 -2.27 -12.60 -1.65
N LEU A 183 -2.74 -12.73 -2.89
CA LEU A 183 -2.31 -13.84 -3.75
C LEU A 183 -0.81 -13.77 -4.05
N GLY A 184 -0.26 -12.57 -4.28
CA GLY A 184 1.17 -12.38 -4.57
C GLY A 184 2.05 -12.78 -3.39
N VAL A 185 1.65 -12.40 -2.17
CA VAL A 185 2.34 -12.78 -0.93
C VAL A 185 2.28 -14.30 -0.73
N ARG A 186 1.11 -14.91 -0.89
CA ARG A 186 0.92 -16.37 -0.76
C ARG A 186 1.68 -17.17 -1.81
N GLU A 187 1.64 -16.74 -3.05
CA GLU A 187 2.42 -17.36 -4.15
C GLU A 187 3.92 -17.19 -3.93
N GLY A 188 4.36 -16.00 -3.50
CA GLY A 188 5.75 -15.74 -3.15
C GLY A 188 6.25 -16.67 -2.05
N TYR A 189 5.47 -16.83 -0.98
CA TYR A 189 5.81 -17.75 0.11
C TYR A 189 5.78 -19.21 -0.32
N ARG A 190 4.79 -19.63 -1.15
CA ARG A 190 4.75 -20.96 -1.74
C ARG A 190 6.02 -21.29 -2.50
N PHE A 191 6.49 -20.36 -3.32
CA PHE A 191 7.74 -20.51 -4.07
C PHE A 191 8.95 -20.53 -3.14
N LEU A 192 9.07 -19.57 -2.23
CA LEU A 192 10.17 -19.45 -1.27
C LEU A 192 10.39 -20.76 -0.51
N LYS A 193 9.31 -21.40 -0.07
CA LYS A 193 9.34 -22.63 0.70
C LYS A 193 9.16 -23.91 -0.14
N SER A 194 9.29 -23.81 -1.45
CA SER A 194 9.16 -24.94 -2.40
C SER A 194 7.90 -25.78 -2.16
N ARG A 195 6.78 -25.14 -1.74
CA ARG A 195 5.52 -25.83 -1.43
C ARG A 195 4.77 -26.21 -2.71
N LYS A 196 4.11 -27.37 -2.69
CA LYS A 196 3.26 -27.81 -3.80
C LYS A 196 1.96 -27.02 -3.87
N ALA A 197 1.31 -26.79 -2.73
CA ALA A 197 0.02 -26.10 -2.64
C ALA A 197 0.19 -24.64 -2.17
N LEU A 198 -0.75 -23.79 -2.58
CA LEU A 198 -0.85 -22.43 -2.09
C LEU A 198 -1.18 -22.47 -0.58
N PRO A 199 -0.41 -21.78 0.28
CA PRO A 199 -0.67 -21.79 1.72
C PRO A 199 -2.05 -21.16 2.02
N SER A 200 -2.75 -21.72 2.99
CA SER A 200 -3.98 -21.15 3.52
C SER A 200 -3.72 -19.85 4.29
N ARG A 201 -4.78 -19.08 4.58
CA ARG A 201 -4.70 -17.89 5.44
C ARG A 201 -4.00 -18.20 6.77
N ARG A 202 -4.43 -19.28 7.48
CA ARG A 202 -3.85 -19.68 8.77
C ARG A 202 -2.37 -20.02 8.66
N GLU A 203 -1.97 -20.70 7.59
CA GLU A 203 -0.55 -20.99 7.35
C GLU A 203 0.27 -19.73 7.11
N MET A 204 -0.29 -18.73 6.40
CA MET A 204 0.36 -17.45 6.23
C MET A 204 0.45 -16.63 7.51
N GLU A 205 -0.58 -16.68 8.37
CA GLU A 205 -0.54 -16.08 9.72
C GLU A 205 0.62 -16.66 10.54
N MET A 206 0.74 -17.99 10.55
CA MET A 206 1.85 -18.67 11.24
C MET A 206 3.22 -18.36 10.61
N ALA A 207 3.29 -18.32 9.28
CA ALA A 207 4.51 -17.98 8.55
C ALA A 207 4.99 -16.55 8.81
N GLY A 208 4.06 -15.65 9.09
CA GLY A 208 4.35 -14.25 9.42
C GLY A 208 4.88 -14.02 10.83
N LEU A 209 4.68 -14.95 11.76
CA LEU A 209 5.11 -14.77 13.15
C LEU A 209 6.62 -14.51 13.30
N PRO A 210 7.51 -15.33 12.71
CA PRO A 210 8.94 -15.07 12.81
C PRO A 210 9.40 -13.83 12.03
N CYS A 211 8.59 -13.31 11.10
CA CYS A 211 8.91 -12.09 10.34
C CYS A 211 8.64 -10.80 11.13
N SER A 212 7.87 -10.86 12.24
CA SER A 212 7.62 -9.70 13.09
C SER A 212 8.92 -9.24 13.78
N PRO A 213 9.16 -7.91 13.91
CA PRO A 213 8.29 -6.76 13.58
C PRO A 213 8.48 -6.20 12.15
N TYR A 214 8.97 -7.00 11.21
CA TYR A 214 9.29 -6.56 9.84
C TYR A 214 8.46 -7.28 8.77
N ARG A 215 7.19 -7.63 9.09
CA ARG A 215 6.30 -8.33 8.16
C ARG A 215 6.04 -7.58 6.85
N THR A 216 6.12 -6.25 6.87
CA THR A 216 6.04 -5.42 5.65
C THR A 216 7.22 -5.67 4.72
N VAL A 217 8.44 -5.80 5.28
CA VAL A 217 9.65 -6.12 4.49
C VAL A 217 9.53 -7.53 3.91
N ALA A 218 9.03 -8.49 4.69
CA ALA A 218 8.77 -9.84 4.20
C ALA A 218 7.77 -9.83 3.03
N SER A 219 6.66 -9.10 3.16
CA SER A 219 5.67 -8.95 2.09
C SER A 219 6.27 -8.32 0.83
N TRP A 220 7.13 -7.31 0.99
CA TRP A 220 7.83 -6.66 -0.11
C TRP A 220 8.71 -7.64 -0.91
N TYR A 221 9.44 -8.52 -0.24
CA TYR A 221 10.23 -9.57 -0.89
C TYR A 221 9.34 -10.61 -1.58
N LEU A 222 8.29 -11.08 -0.91
CA LEU A 222 7.37 -12.08 -1.46
C LEU A 222 6.68 -11.60 -2.74
N TRP A 223 6.29 -10.33 -2.83
CA TRP A 223 5.73 -9.75 -4.08
C TRP A 223 6.72 -9.75 -5.25
N ARG A 224 8.02 -9.84 -5.00
CA ARG A 224 9.06 -9.84 -6.05
C ARG A 224 9.44 -11.21 -6.54
N VAL A 225 9.07 -12.25 -5.84
CA VAL A 225 9.31 -13.64 -6.25
C VAL A 225 8.84 -13.95 -7.69
N PRO A 226 7.69 -13.46 -8.19
CA PRO A 226 7.28 -13.70 -9.57
C PRO A 226 8.23 -13.18 -10.64
N SER A 227 9.11 -12.23 -10.31
CA SER A 227 10.13 -11.71 -11.24
C SER A 227 11.41 -12.54 -11.26
N LEU A 228 11.53 -13.53 -10.38
CA LEU A 228 12.74 -14.34 -10.28
C LEU A 228 12.89 -15.36 -11.42
N PRO A 229 14.12 -15.61 -11.90
CA PRO A 229 14.40 -16.70 -12.82
C PRO A 229 13.92 -18.06 -12.25
N GLY A 230 13.17 -18.82 -13.01
CA GLY A 230 12.64 -20.13 -12.59
C GLY A 230 11.21 -20.10 -12.05
N TYR A 231 10.65 -18.96 -11.60
CA TYR A 231 9.26 -18.89 -11.18
C TYR A 231 8.28 -19.35 -12.26
N SER A 232 8.46 -18.91 -13.49
CA SER A 232 7.63 -19.29 -14.65
C SER A 232 7.65 -20.80 -14.95
N ARG A 233 8.78 -21.50 -14.70
CA ARG A 233 8.91 -22.95 -14.91
C ARG A 233 8.11 -23.75 -13.89
N MET A 234 8.03 -23.30 -12.64
CA MET A 234 7.26 -23.98 -11.59
C MET A 234 5.74 -23.77 -11.76
N ARG A 235 5.31 -22.62 -12.31
CA ARG A 235 3.90 -22.34 -12.57
C ARG A 235 3.32 -23.19 -13.72
N LYS A 236 4.16 -23.60 -14.69
CA LYS A 236 3.76 -24.42 -15.85
C LYS A 236 3.73 -25.94 -15.57
N LYS A 237 4.18 -26.39 -14.40
CA LYS A 237 4.16 -27.83 -14.00
C LYS A 237 2.90 -28.24 -13.23
N LYS A 238 1.81 -27.48 -13.40
CA LYS A 238 0.46 -27.84 -12.92
C LYS A 238 -0.38 -28.37 -14.07
#